data_9340c5b655d38bb1ffffbfb97a222ebd
#
_entry.id   9340c5b655d38bb1ffffbfb97a222ebd
#
_cell.length_a   1.000
_cell.length_b   1.000
_cell.length_c   1.000
_cell.angle_alpha   90.00
_cell.angle_beta   90.00
_cell.angle_gamma   90.00
#
_symmetry.space_group_name_H-M   'P 1'
#
loop_
_entity.id
_entity.type
_entity.pdbx_description
1 polymer ?
#
loop_
_entity_poly.entity_id
_entity_poly.type
_entity_poly.pdbx_seq_one_letter_code
_entity_poly.pdbx_strand_id
1 'polypeptide(L)'
;MKKLLRYSLTLVLALVANLTLMAAEPYKVLTFPDDNKANNSVSAYDATWEAMMGTDVWTITGFNNNKWEKNWKWIKCGSKKYASDASITSPAFEEAIEYMVVTIDNITAKSVKTIKAEFGANEVNIDSKNFKAGELIIKNENPEAGKTCKLAISCDKGSANGLVTISKIAYYKKGDKPVSVDISNTPETAYSVAKAIELVNAGEGLATQVYVKGIVTAAPTSLNETYGSLTYTISDDSEATNKFVVYSGLNINGEKFTSADQIKVGDEVVVYGTMKKFGETYEFNFNNVLISLNRVETGINNITTSAADNAPIFNLAGQKVGKGYKGVVIKAGKKMIQ
;
A
#
# COMPACT_ATOMS: atom_id res chain seq x y z
N MET A 1 -69.64 15.98 6.12
CA MET A 1 -68.72 14.88 6.54
C MET A 1 -67.48 14.93 5.71
N LYS A 2 -66.41 15.52 6.25
CA LYS A 2 -65.11 15.66 5.55
C LYS A 2 -64.24 14.45 5.88
N LYS A 3 -63.92 13.63 4.89
CA LYS A 3 -62.96 12.51 5.03
C LYS A 3 -61.54 13.07 5.03
N LEU A 4 -60.85 12.98 6.17
CA LEU A 4 -59.41 13.24 6.30
C LEU A 4 -58.65 12.07 5.68
N LEU A 5 -57.96 12.32 4.57
CA LEU A 5 -57.01 11.42 3.95
C LEU A 5 -55.69 11.51 4.72
N ARG A 6 -55.36 10.48 5.49
CA ARG A 6 -54.07 10.36 6.17
C ARG A 6 -53.05 9.83 5.17
N TYR A 7 -52.15 10.65 4.69
CA TYR A 7 -50.94 10.24 4.00
C TYR A 7 -49.93 9.75 5.06
N SER A 8 -49.73 8.47 5.11
CA SER A 8 -48.62 7.87 5.82
C SER A 8 -47.35 8.09 4.99
N LEU A 9 -46.54 9.06 5.38
CA LEU A 9 -45.22 9.27 4.83
C LEU A 9 -44.29 8.20 5.41
N THR A 10 -44.11 7.12 4.68
CA THR A 10 -43.08 6.14 5.00
C THR A 10 -41.74 6.75 4.62
N LEU A 11 -41.04 7.29 5.61
CA LEU A 11 -39.64 7.71 5.49
C LEU A 11 -38.79 6.45 5.35
N VAL A 12 -38.45 6.06 4.13
CA VAL A 12 -37.42 5.08 3.87
C VAL A 12 -36.08 5.74 4.18
N LEU A 13 -35.61 5.54 5.41
CA LEU A 13 -34.24 5.87 5.79
C LEU A 13 -33.34 4.88 5.07
N ALA A 14 -32.85 5.25 3.89
CA ALA A 14 -31.75 4.56 3.25
C ALA A 14 -30.53 4.72 4.14
N LEU A 15 -30.29 3.74 5.01
CA LEU A 15 -29.03 3.59 5.72
C LEU A 15 -27.99 3.24 4.66
N VAL A 16 -27.34 4.24 4.10
CA VAL A 16 -26.10 4.05 3.34
C VAL A 16 -25.08 3.64 4.41
N ALA A 17 -24.98 2.34 4.64
CA ALA A 17 -23.83 1.79 5.32
C ALA A 17 -22.63 2.13 4.43
N ASN A 18 -21.88 3.15 4.78
CA ASN A 18 -20.51 3.31 4.35
C ASN A 18 -19.78 2.10 4.90
N LEU A 19 -19.74 1.02 4.12
CA LEU A 19 -18.78 -0.05 4.27
C LEU A 19 -17.42 0.58 3.94
N THR A 20 -16.85 1.29 4.93
CA THR A 20 -15.40 1.43 4.98
C THR A 20 -14.90 -0.01 4.96
N LEU A 21 -14.20 -0.38 3.91
CA LEU A 21 -13.51 -1.65 3.82
C LEU A 21 -12.37 -1.59 4.86
N MET A 22 -12.73 -1.75 6.13
CA MET A 22 -11.75 -1.93 7.20
C MET A 22 -11.02 -3.23 6.87
N ALA A 23 -9.70 -3.19 6.89
CA ALA A 23 -8.90 -4.40 6.84
C ALA A 23 -9.45 -5.38 7.88
N ALA A 24 -9.72 -6.60 7.47
CA ALA A 24 -10.14 -7.61 8.42
C ALA A 24 -8.98 -7.90 9.38
N GLU A 25 -9.24 -7.89 10.67
CA GLU A 25 -8.27 -8.33 11.66
C GLU A 25 -8.02 -9.84 11.48
N PRO A 26 -6.78 -10.30 11.61
CA PRO A 26 -6.48 -11.73 11.51
C PRO A 26 -7.14 -12.49 12.68
N TYR A 27 -7.70 -13.65 12.37
CA TYR A 27 -8.27 -14.55 13.35
C TYR A 27 -7.23 -15.06 14.35
N LYS A 28 -6.07 -15.46 13.85
CA LYS A 28 -4.92 -15.90 14.63
C LYS A 28 -3.63 -15.36 14.04
N VAL A 29 -2.65 -15.12 14.89
CA VAL A 29 -1.31 -14.64 14.48
C VAL A 29 -0.25 -15.42 15.22
N LEU A 30 0.78 -15.88 14.50
CA LEU A 30 2.04 -16.35 15.04
C LEU A 30 3.09 -15.29 14.74
N THR A 31 3.75 -14.77 15.76
CA THR A 31 4.86 -13.80 15.62
C THR A 31 6.16 -14.36 16.19
N PHE A 32 7.28 -13.86 15.74
CA PHE A 32 8.58 -14.18 16.29
C PHE A 32 9.28 -12.92 16.80
N PRO A 33 9.77 -12.93 18.05
CA PRO A 33 9.77 -14.05 18.99
C PRO A 33 8.36 -14.39 19.48
N ASP A 34 8.11 -15.68 19.66
CA ASP A 34 6.86 -16.22 20.23
C ASP A 34 6.83 -16.11 21.77
N ASP A 35 5.71 -16.45 22.39
CA ASP A 35 5.54 -16.39 23.85
C ASP A 35 6.43 -17.40 24.59
N ASN A 36 6.86 -18.49 23.93
CA ASN A 36 7.74 -19.51 24.48
C ASN A 36 9.24 -19.21 24.30
N LYS A 37 9.58 -18.02 23.84
CA LYS A 37 10.97 -17.60 23.53
C LYS A 37 11.99 -17.83 24.64
N ALA A 38 11.56 -17.85 25.91
CA ALA A 38 12.45 -18.11 27.05
C ALA A 38 12.93 -19.56 27.10
N ASN A 39 12.13 -20.51 26.60
CA ASN A 39 12.37 -21.94 26.69
C ASN A 39 13.00 -22.53 25.42
N ASN A 40 12.88 -21.88 24.28
CA ASN A 40 13.39 -22.35 23.01
C ASN A 40 14.76 -21.75 22.66
N SER A 41 15.72 -22.61 22.32
CA SER A 41 17.01 -22.22 21.76
C SER A 41 17.42 -23.24 20.70
N VAL A 42 17.02 -23.01 19.45
CA VAL A 42 17.23 -23.93 18.35
C VAL A 42 18.21 -23.34 17.35
N SER A 43 19.42 -23.89 17.31
CA SER A 43 20.47 -23.50 16.35
C SER A 43 20.56 -24.45 15.15
N ALA A 44 19.92 -25.61 15.23
CA ALA A 44 19.89 -26.60 14.14
C ALA A 44 18.85 -26.22 13.07
N TYR A 45 19.06 -26.76 11.85
CA TYR A 45 18.16 -26.57 10.70
C TYR A 45 17.35 -27.83 10.37
N ASP A 46 17.31 -28.79 11.28
CA ASP A 46 16.60 -30.07 11.18
C ASP A 46 15.81 -30.39 12.46
N ALA A 47 15.85 -29.53 13.45
CA ALA A 47 15.13 -29.74 14.72
C ALA A 47 13.64 -29.45 14.57
N THR A 48 12.85 -30.12 15.42
CA THR A 48 11.43 -29.83 15.65
C THR A 48 11.26 -29.22 17.03
N TRP A 49 10.46 -28.18 17.12
CA TRP A 49 10.18 -27.44 18.35
C TRP A 49 8.79 -26.79 18.31
N GLU A 50 8.34 -26.23 19.40
CA GLU A 50 7.02 -25.62 19.51
C GLU A 50 7.13 -24.10 19.72
N ALA A 51 6.37 -23.35 18.95
CA ALA A 51 6.12 -21.93 19.16
C ALA A 51 4.72 -21.73 19.78
N MET A 52 4.58 -20.74 20.65
CA MET A 52 3.33 -20.49 21.37
C MET A 52 2.88 -19.04 21.20
N MET A 53 1.56 -18.83 21.03
CA MET A 53 0.92 -17.53 21.14
C MET A 53 -0.34 -17.72 22.01
N GLY A 54 -0.29 -17.22 23.25
CA GLY A 54 -1.31 -17.56 24.25
C GLY A 54 -1.35 -19.05 24.53
N THR A 55 -2.52 -19.67 24.29
CA THR A 55 -2.72 -21.12 24.45
C THR A 55 -2.52 -21.92 23.15
N ASP A 56 -2.39 -21.26 22.03
CA ASP A 56 -2.21 -21.93 20.74
C ASP A 56 -0.74 -22.35 20.56
N VAL A 57 -0.54 -23.57 20.03
CA VAL A 57 0.78 -24.18 19.85
C VAL A 57 0.99 -24.54 18.39
N TRP A 58 2.08 -24.04 17.81
CA TRP A 58 2.53 -24.37 16.45
C TRP A 58 3.72 -25.32 16.51
N THR A 59 3.72 -26.33 15.66
CA THR A 59 4.89 -27.21 15.47
C THR A 59 5.79 -26.63 14.39
N ILE A 60 7.03 -26.37 14.74
CA ILE A 60 8.05 -25.78 13.87
C ILE A 60 9.12 -26.85 13.57
N THR A 61 9.37 -27.16 12.31
CA THR A 61 10.39 -28.11 11.89
C THR A 61 11.35 -27.47 10.89
N GLY A 62 12.66 -27.72 11.04
CA GLY A 62 13.66 -27.24 10.10
C GLY A 62 13.99 -25.76 10.17
N PHE A 63 13.43 -25.04 11.12
CA PHE A 63 13.74 -23.62 11.36
C PHE A 63 14.63 -23.45 12.59
N ASN A 64 15.67 -22.65 12.41
CA ASN A 64 16.50 -22.10 13.46
C ASN A 64 15.83 -20.85 14.04
N ASN A 65 15.73 -20.73 15.37
CA ASN A 65 15.06 -19.58 15.98
C ASN A 65 15.97 -18.39 16.33
N ASN A 66 17.27 -18.51 16.03
CA ASN A 66 18.22 -17.41 16.17
C ASN A 66 18.29 -16.78 17.60
N LYS A 67 17.94 -17.53 18.61
CA LYS A 67 17.77 -17.04 20.01
C LYS A 67 19.04 -16.47 20.64
N TRP A 68 20.23 -16.79 20.13
CA TRP A 68 21.49 -16.24 20.61
C TRP A 68 21.62 -14.72 20.36
N GLU A 69 20.82 -14.16 19.44
CA GLU A 69 20.73 -12.71 19.25
C GLU A 69 19.79 -12.11 20.29
N LYS A 70 20.24 -11.13 21.07
CA LYS A 70 19.45 -10.52 22.15
C LYS A 70 18.10 -10.00 21.70
N ASN A 71 17.99 -9.58 20.46
CA ASN A 71 16.81 -8.98 19.85
C ASN A 71 16.38 -9.71 18.56
N TRP A 72 16.33 -11.06 18.61
CA TRP A 72 15.86 -11.80 17.45
C TRP A 72 14.39 -11.48 17.14
N LYS A 73 14.08 -11.32 15.86
CA LYS A 73 12.78 -10.87 15.38
C LYS A 73 12.17 -11.83 14.36
N TRP A 74 12.85 -12.90 14.01
CA TRP A 74 12.47 -13.84 12.96
C TRP A 74 13.12 -15.21 13.18
N ILE A 75 12.52 -16.23 12.58
CA ILE A 75 13.12 -17.56 12.45
C ILE A 75 13.65 -17.76 11.03
N LYS A 76 14.53 -18.72 10.83
CA LYS A 76 15.19 -18.92 9.54
C LYS A 76 15.34 -20.38 9.17
N CYS A 77 15.14 -20.70 7.88
CA CYS A 77 15.43 -22.02 7.31
C CYS A 77 16.42 -21.94 6.16
N GLY A 78 16.91 -23.11 5.74
CA GLY A 78 17.93 -23.25 4.71
C GLY A 78 19.35 -22.94 5.18
N SER A 79 20.32 -23.69 4.69
CA SER A 79 21.70 -23.56 5.13
C SER A 79 22.69 -23.61 3.96
N LYS A 80 23.96 -23.21 4.23
CA LYS A 80 25.06 -23.34 3.30
C LYS A 80 25.66 -24.75 3.24
N LYS A 81 25.30 -25.62 4.20
CA LYS A 81 25.85 -26.98 4.27
C LYS A 81 24.95 -28.01 3.60
N TYR A 82 23.64 -27.92 3.81
CA TYR A 82 22.69 -28.96 3.42
C TYR A 82 21.47 -28.36 2.77
N ALA A 83 20.84 -29.10 1.86
CA ALA A 83 19.44 -28.88 1.49
C ALA A 83 18.56 -29.06 2.73
N SER A 84 17.43 -28.40 2.79
CA SER A 84 16.52 -28.43 3.94
C SER A 84 15.07 -28.42 3.51
N ASP A 85 14.25 -29.16 4.27
CA ASP A 85 12.80 -29.10 4.23
C ASP A 85 12.32 -28.57 5.58
N ALA A 86 11.64 -27.45 5.56
CA ALA A 86 11.18 -26.77 6.75
C ALA A 86 9.65 -26.57 6.72
N SER A 87 9.02 -26.61 7.90
CA SER A 87 7.58 -26.37 7.98
C SER A 87 7.17 -25.73 9.30
N ILE A 88 6.03 -25.00 9.23
CA ILE A 88 5.34 -24.39 10.35
C ILE A 88 3.90 -24.88 10.28
N THR A 89 3.45 -25.68 11.26
CA THR A 89 2.12 -26.26 11.32
C THR A 89 1.35 -25.65 12.48
N SER A 90 0.16 -25.10 12.21
CA SER A 90 -0.72 -24.53 13.21
C SER A 90 -1.45 -25.62 14.02
N PRO A 91 -2.02 -25.28 15.18
CA PRO A 91 -3.09 -26.10 15.76
C PRO A 91 -4.26 -26.21 14.76
N ALA A 92 -5.18 -27.16 14.99
CA ALA A 92 -6.44 -27.19 14.27
C ALA A 92 -7.28 -25.97 14.70
N PHE A 93 -7.66 -25.15 13.73
CA PHE A 93 -8.45 -23.95 14.00
C PHE A 93 -9.95 -24.27 13.96
N GLU A 94 -10.70 -23.74 14.91
CA GLU A 94 -12.17 -23.90 14.94
C GLU A 94 -12.84 -23.25 13.73
N GLU A 95 -12.26 -22.16 13.21
CA GLU A 95 -12.75 -21.43 12.04
C GLU A 95 -12.14 -21.94 10.73
N ALA A 96 -12.88 -21.80 9.64
CA ALA A 96 -12.39 -22.09 8.30
C ALA A 96 -11.44 -21.00 7.83
N ILE A 97 -10.18 -21.33 7.54
CA ILE A 97 -9.15 -20.37 7.12
C ILE A 97 -9.14 -20.22 5.60
N GLU A 98 -9.43 -19.01 5.12
CA GLU A 98 -9.38 -18.65 3.70
C GLU A 98 -8.02 -18.09 3.27
N TYR A 99 -7.35 -17.33 4.16
CA TYR A 99 -6.03 -16.76 3.83
C TYR A 99 -5.00 -17.05 4.91
N MET A 100 -3.78 -17.34 4.44
CA MET A 100 -2.56 -17.33 5.25
C MET A 100 -1.66 -16.23 4.69
N VAL A 101 -1.24 -15.29 5.53
CA VAL A 101 -0.33 -14.21 5.18
C VAL A 101 0.99 -14.43 5.90
N VAL A 102 2.07 -14.59 5.15
CA VAL A 102 3.42 -14.86 5.67
C VAL A 102 4.29 -13.65 5.46
N THR A 103 4.82 -13.07 6.53
CA THR A 103 5.80 -11.99 6.44
C THR A 103 7.20 -12.60 6.30
N ILE A 104 7.76 -12.48 5.10
CA ILE A 104 9.09 -12.95 4.73
C ILE A 104 10.05 -11.75 4.81
N ASP A 105 10.94 -11.73 5.80
CA ASP A 105 11.87 -10.60 5.99
C ASP A 105 13.03 -10.64 5.02
N ASN A 106 13.47 -11.85 4.66
CA ASN A 106 14.52 -12.05 3.66
C ASN A 106 14.37 -13.40 2.97
N ILE A 107 14.75 -13.48 1.69
CA ILE A 107 14.72 -14.70 0.90
C ILE A 107 15.81 -14.71 -0.16
N THR A 108 16.55 -15.82 -0.23
CA THR A 108 17.48 -16.11 -1.31
C THR A 108 16.78 -16.97 -2.36
N ALA A 109 15.94 -16.33 -3.18
CA ALA A 109 14.98 -16.99 -4.08
C ALA A 109 15.59 -18.12 -4.95
N LYS A 110 16.80 -17.90 -5.50
CA LYS A 110 17.51 -18.89 -6.33
C LYS A 110 17.86 -20.20 -5.62
N SER A 111 17.81 -20.23 -4.29
CA SER A 111 18.09 -21.42 -3.48
C SER A 111 16.81 -22.04 -2.91
N VAL A 112 15.66 -21.44 -3.15
CA VAL A 112 14.35 -21.98 -2.74
C VAL A 112 13.78 -22.80 -3.88
N LYS A 113 13.45 -24.07 -3.59
CA LYS A 113 12.82 -24.99 -4.56
C LYS A 113 11.32 -24.80 -4.59
N THR A 114 10.70 -24.86 -3.41
CA THR A 114 9.26 -24.76 -3.26
C THR A 114 8.89 -23.98 -2.01
N ILE A 115 7.81 -23.23 -2.13
CA ILE A 115 7.01 -22.74 -1.01
C ILE A 115 5.60 -23.21 -1.27
N LYS A 116 4.99 -23.88 -0.30
CA LYS A 116 3.60 -24.32 -0.37
C LYS A 116 2.87 -24.14 0.96
N ALA A 117 1.57 -23.98 0.89
CA ALA A 117 0.69 -24.01 2.04
C ALA A 117 -0.27 -25.20 1.94
N GLU A 118 -0.54 -25.83 3.06
CA GLU A 118 -1.52 -26.89 3.20
C GLU A 118 -2.61 -26.42 4.18
N PHE A 119 -3.88 -26.52 3.80
CA PHE A 119 -5.05 -26.22 4.62
C PHE A 119 -5.85 -27.52 4.77
N GLY A 120 -5.50 -28.33 5.78
CA GLY A 120 -5.96 -29.72 5.84
C GLY A 120 -5.46 -30.51 4.63
N ALA A 121 -6.37 -30.98 3.79
CA ALA A 121 -6.02 -31.72 2.55
C ALA A 121 -5.80 -30.81 1.33
N ASN A 122 -6.15 -29.52 1.40
CA ASN A 122 -5.99 -28.59 0.29
C ASN A 122 -4.55 -28.06 0.24
N GLU A 123 -3.85 -28.24 -0.87
CA GLU A 123 -2.50 -27.75 -1.09
C GLU A 123 -2.49 -26.58 -2.09
N VAL A 124 -1.76 -25.52 -1.76
CA VAL A 124 -1.53 -24.34 -2.60
C VAL A 124 -0.03 -24.21 -2.83
N ASN A 125 0.40 -24.36 -4.08
CA ASN A 125 1.78 -24.17 -4.49
C ASN A 125 2.01 -22.73 -4.88
N ILE A 126 3.11 -22.13 -4.40
CA ILE A 126 3.46 -20.74 -4.68
C ILE A 126 4.37 -20.70 -5.92
N ASP A 127 3.98 -19.88 -6.90
CA ASP A 127 4.80 -19.62 -8.08
C ASP A 127 6.13 -18.95 -7.70
N SER A 128 7.24 -19.42 -8.24
CA SER A 128 8.59 -18.93 -7.92
C SER A 128 8.80 -17.45 -8.20
N LYS A 129 8.01 -16.83 -9.10
CA LYS A 129 8.02 -15.37 -9.31
C LYS A 129 7.62 -14.58 -8.05
N ASN A 130 6.93 -15.23 -7.09
CA ASN A 130 6.52 -14.67 -5.80
C ASN A 130 7.51 -14.97 -4.68
N PHE A 131 8.65 -15.60 -4.96
CA PHE A 131 9.73 -15.83 -3.97
C PHE A 131 10.48 -14.52 -3.73
N LYS A 132 9.88 -13.63 -2.95
CA LYS A 132 10.44 -12.32 -2.61
C LYS A 132 10.15 -11.97 -1.15
N ALA A 133 10.93 -11.06 -0.59
CA ALA A 133 10.67 -10.53 0.74
C ALA A 133 9.36 -9.72 0.75
N GLY A 134 8.70 -9.66 1.91
CA GLY A 134 7.44 -8.99 2.17
C GLY A 134 6.31 -9.94 2.49
N GLU A 135 5.08 -9.48 2.39
CA GLU A 135 3.90 -10.29 2.67
C GLU A 135 3.55 -11.21 1.49
N LEU A 136 3.57 -12.50 1.75
CA LEU A 136 3.10 -13.54 0.85
C LEU A 136 1.68 -13.92 1.24
N ILE A 137 0.68 -13.52 0.44
CA ILE A 137 -0.71 -13.86 0.66
C ILE A 137 -1.04 -15.16 -0.07
N ILE A 138 -1.51 -16.14 0.67
CA ILE A 138 -1.86 -17.48 0.16
C ILE A 138 -3.35 -17.68 0.39
N LYS A 139 -4.11 -17.87 -0.69
CA LYS A 139 -5.56 -18.12 -0.65
C LYS A 139 -5.88 -19.61 -0.71
N ASN A 140 -6.73 -20.05 0.19
CA ASN A 140 -7.37 -21.35 0.17
C ASN A 140 -8.74 -21.21 -0.51
N GLU A 141 -8.94 -21.82 -1.67
CA GLU A 141 -10.20 -21.72 -2.40
C GLU A 141 -11.33 -22.57 -1.78
N ASN A 142 -10.99 -23.53 -0.91
CA ASN A 142 -11.93 -24.43 -0.27
C ASN A 142 -11.72 -24.46 1.24
N PRO A 143 -12.01 -23.35 1.96
CA PRO A 143 -11.77 -23.25 3.39
C PRO A 143 -12.74 -24.12 4.20
N GLU A 144 -12.19 -24.96 5.09
CA GLU A 144 -12.92 -25.84 6.00
C GLU A 144 -12.48 -25.59 7.46
N ALA A 145 -13.44 -25.64 8.38
CA ALA A 145 -13.19 -25.55 9.82
C ALA A 145 -12.55 -26.82 10.39
N GLY A 146 -11.92 -26.74 11.55
CA GLY A 146 -11.31 -27.87 12.22
C GLY A 146 -10.02 -28.38 11.57
N LYS A 147 -9.41 -27.61 10.68
CA LYS A 147 -8.19 -28.00 9.95
C LYS A 147 -6.96 -27.30 10.48
N THR A 148 -5.81 -27.97 10.36
CA THR A 148 -4.49 -27.36 10.53
C THR A 148 -4.11 -26.61 9.25
N CYS A 149 -3.30 -25.56 9.41
CA CYS A 149 -2.64 -24.87 8.31
C CYS A 149 -1.13 -25.10 8.42
N LYS A 150 -0.48 -25.46 7.30
CA LYS A 150 0.93 -25.72 7.27
C LYS A 150 1.60 -24.93 6.15
N LEU A 151 2.63 -24.17 6.49
CA LEU A 151 3.57 -23.60 5.53
C LEU A 151 4.76 -24.53 5.40
N ALA A 152 5.12 -24.94 4.19
CA ALA A 152 6.29 -25.79 3.92
C ALA A 152 7.23 -25.11 2.92
N ILE A 153 8.53 -25.13 3.23
CA ILE A 153 9.57 -24.50 2.42
C ILE A 153 10.70 -25.51 2.20
N SER A 154 11.00 -25.79 0.94
CA SER A 154 12.14 -26.62 0.56
C SER A 154 13.23 -25.75 -0.09
N CYS A 155 14.45 -25.93 0.37
CA CYS A 155 15.62 -25.19 -0.11
C CYS A 155 16.73 -26.15 -0.55
N ASP A 156 17.43 -25.78 -1.63
CA ASP A 156 18.72 -26.33 -1.93
C ASP A 156 19.78 -25.74 -0.99
N LYS A 157 20.96 -26.34 -0.97
CA LYS A 157 22.14 -25.78 -0.35
C LYS A 157 22.42 -24.39 -0.93
N GLY A 158 22.51 -23.36 -0.08
CA GLY A 158 22.75 -21.99 -0.49
C GLY A 158 24.15 -21.46 -0.17
N SER A 159 24.33 -20.17 -0.41
CA SER A 159 25.58 -19.46 -0.09
C SER A 159 25.69 -19.02 1.37
N ALA A 160 24.60 -19.00 2.11
CA ALA A 160 24.51 -18.54 3.48
C ALA A 160 23.62 -19.45 4.34
N ASN A 161 23.64 -19.25 5.65
CA ASN A 161 22.66 -19.80 6.57
C ASN A 161 21.47 -18.83 6.69
N GLY A 162 20.25 -19.36 6.73
CA GLY A 162 19.03 -18.55 6.72
C GLY A 162 18.71 -18.04 5.31
N LEU A 163 18.34 -18.98 4.43
CA LEU A 163 17.94 -18.65 3.06
C LEU A 163 16.56 -18.02 2.99
N VAL A 164 15.70 -18.32 3.97
CA VAL A 164 14.42 -17.68 4.17
C VAL A 164 14.29 -17.30 5.65
N THR A 165 13.84 -16.09 5.93
CA THR A 165 13.54 -15.60 7.28
C THR A 165 12.08 -15.15 7.36
N ILE A 166 11.39 -15.54 8.45
CA ILE A 166 9.97 -15.28 8.67
C ILE A 166 9.79 -14.69 10.06
N SER A 167 9.08 -13.57 10.14
CA SER A 167 8.75 -12.90 11.41
C SER A 167 7.30 -13.07 11.85
N LYS A 168 6.37 -13.34 10.91
CA LYS A 168 4.94 -13.41 11.22
C LYS A 168 4.19 -14.32 10.24
N ILE A 169 3.18 -15.00 10.76
CA ILE A 169 2.14 -15.65 9.96
C ILE A 169 0.79 -15.25 10.55
N ALA A 170 -0.08 -14.68 9.72
CA ALA A 170 -1.44 -14.31 10.08
C ALA A 170 -2.45 -15.18 9.32
N TYR A 171 -3.53 -15.58 10.01
CA TYR A 171 -4.58 -16.45 9.48
C TYR A 171 -5.90 -15.70 9.49
N TYR A 172 -6.59 -15.69 8.35
CA TYR A 172 -7.87 -14.99 8.18
C TYR A 172 -8.98 -15.98 7.90
N LYS A 173 -10.12 -15.77 8.53
CA LYS A 173 -11.30 -16.61 8.37
C LYS A 173 -11.91 -16.47 6.97
N LYS A 174 -12.75 -17.42 6.64
CA LYS A 174 -13.59 -17.34 5.43
C LYS A 174 -14.45 -16.08 5.44
N GLY A 175 -14.30 -15.28 4.37
CA GLY A 175 -14.97 -13.98 4.20
C GLY A 175 -14.15 -12.79 4.70
N ASP A 176 -13.13 -13.00 5.53
CA ASP A 176 -12.20 -11.95 5.94
C ASP A 176 -11.08 -11.86 4.89
N LYS A 177 -10.91 -10.67 4.33
CA LYS A 177 -9.85 -10.46 3.32
C LYS A 177 -8.68 -9.69 3.94
N PRO A 178 -7.46 -10.26 3.93
CA PRO A 178 -6.29 -9.50 4.31
C PRO A 178 -6.11 -8.31 3.35
N VAL A 179 -5.82 -7.15 3.89
CA VAL A 179 -5.31 -6.07 3.05
C VAL A 179 -3.86 -6.41 2.74
N SER A 180 -3.56 -6.61 1.46
CA SER A 180 -2.17 -6.71 1.07
C SER A 180 -1.52 -5.35 1.31
N VAL A 181 -0.54 -5.28 2.19
CA VAL A 181 0.44 -4.21 2.12
C VAL A 181 1.20 -4.49 0.82
N ASP A 182 0.84 -3.77 -0.22
CA ASP A 182 1.56 -3.87 -1.49
C ASP A 182 2.95 -3.29 -1.24
N ILE A 183 3.94 -4.18 -1.04
CA ILE A 183 5.33 -3.79 -0.84
C ILE A 183 5.99 -3.29 -2.14
N SER A 184 5.32 -3.38 -3.27
CA SER A 184 5.69 -2.69 -4.50
C SER A 184 5.18 -1.24 -4.50
N ASN A 185 5.41 -0.51 -3.41
CA ASN A 185 5.10 0.91 -3.35
C ASN A 185 6.03 1.67 -4.31
N THR A 186 5.49 2.00 -5.48
CA THR A 186 6.13 2.78 -6.55
C THR A 186 5.35 4.08 -6.75
N PRO A 187 5.83 5.03 -7.56
CA PRO A 187 5.03 6.20 -7.89
C PRO A 187 3.64 5.87 -8.46
N GLU A 188 3.53 4.80 -9.27
CA GLU A 188 2.28 4.36 -9.89
C GLU A 188 1.35 3.63 -8.90
N THR A 189 1.93 2.96 -7.91
CA THR A 189 1.23 2.21 -6.85
C THR A 189 1.32 2.91 -5.50
N ALA A 190 1.48 4.23 -5.49
CA ALA A 190 1.58 5.04 -4.28
C ALA A 190 0.38 4.80 -3.34
N TYR A 191 0.65 4.70 -2.06
CA TYR A 191 -0.39 4.51 -1.04
C TYR A 191 -1.40 5.67 -1.06
N SER A 192 -2.65 5.37 -0.74
CA SER A 192 -3.62 6.39 -0.38
C SER A 192 -3.27 7.04 0.96
N VAL A 193 -3.82 8.22 1.24
CA VAL A 193 -3.65 8.87 2.55
C VAL A 193 -4.22 7.99 3.69
N ALA A 194 -5.37 7.35 3.48
CA ALA A 194 -5.93 6.42 4.45
C ALA A 194 -4.98 5.26 4.75
N LYS A 195 -4.34 4.69 3.73
CA LYS A 195 -3.36 3.61 3.92
C LYS A 195 -2.09 4.09 4.64
N ALA A 196 -1.62 5.29 4.32
CA ALA A 196 -0.48 5.89 5.03
C ALA A 196 -0.78 6.08 6.53
N ILE A 197 -1.97 6.57 6.87
CA ILE A 197 -2.43 6.74 8.26
C ILE A 197 -2.51 5.38 8.98
N GLU A 198 -3.07 4.36 8.32
CA GLU A 198 -3.14 2.99 8.86
C GLU A 198 -1.74 2.45 9.20
N LEU A 199 -0.78 2.55 8.27
CA LEU A 199 0.60 2.12 8.48
C LEU A 199 1.28 2.85 9.64
N VAL A 200 1.09 4.18 9.73
CA VAL A 200 1.62 4.98 10.84
C VAL A 200 1.02 4.53 12.18
N ASN A 201 -0.28 4.24 12.24
CA ASN A 201 -0.94 3.75 13.46
C ASN A 201 -0.45 2.34 13.85
N ALA A 202 -0.18 1.49 12.87
CA ALA A 202 0.40 0.16 13.09
C ALA A 202 1.87 0.20 13.49
N GLY A 203 2.54 1.36 13.40
CA GLY A 203 3.99 1.48 13.60
C GLY A 203 4.81 0.89 12.47
N GLU A 204 4.19 0.65 11.30
CA GLU A 204 4.79 0.05 10.13
C GLU A 204 5.32 1.12 9.15
N GLY A 205 6.39 0.81 8.44
CA GLY A 205 6.93 1.69 7.39
C GLY A 205 7.58 2.99 7.87
N LEU A 206 7.70 3.22 9.19
CA LEU A 206 8.18 4.49 9.74
C LEU A 206 9.66 4.76 9.44
N ALA A 207 10.47 3.71 9.29
CA ALA A 207 11.89 3.81 8.96
C ALA A 207 12.17 3.72 7.46
N THR A 208 11.16 3.42 6.65
CA THR A 208 11.27 3.22 5.20
C THR A 208 10.61 4.37 4.47
N GLN A 209 11.23 4.85 3.41
CA GLN A 209 10.61 5.84 2.54
C GLN A 209 9.52 5.16 1.69
N VAL A 210 8.37 5.82 1.60
CA VAL A 210 7.20 5.34 0.84
C VAL A 210 6.63 6.44 -0.04
N TYR A 211 5.96 6.04 -1.12
CA TYR A 211 5.17 6.93 -1.97
C TYR A 211 3.75 7.01 -1.44
N VAL A 212 3.25 8.22 -1.24
CA VAL A 212 1.85 8.48 -0.91
C VAL A 212 1.28 9.46 -1.92
N LYS A 213 0.11 9.15 -2.45
CA LYS A 213 -0.65 10.04 -3.34
C LYS A 213 -1.81 10.68 -2.62
N GLY A 214 -2.16 11.90 -3.03
CA GLY A 214 -3.33 12.59 -2.49
C GLY A 214 -3.63 13.87 -3.26
N ILE A 215 -4.76 14.47 -2.92
CA ILE A 215 -5.20 15.78 -3.41
C ILE A 215 -4.80 16.82 -2.36
N VAL A 216 -4.21 17.92 -2.79
CA VAL A 216 -3.88 19.04 -1.89
C VAL A 216 -5.18 19.70 -1.41
N THR A 217 -5.43 19.65 -0.11
CA THR A 217 -6.63 20.23 0.53
C THR A 217 -6.33 21.49 1.30
N ALA A 218 -5.06 21.71 1.67
CA ALA A 218 -4.58 22.99 2.20
C ALA A 218 -3.24 23.32 1.55
N ALA A 219 -3.21 24.41 0.79
CA ALA A 219 -2.01 24.91 0.12
C ALA A 219 -1.02 25.51 1.13
N PRO A 220 0.29 25.60 0.78
CA PRO A 220 1.28 26.27 1.60
C PRO A 220 0.92 27.75 1.81
N THR A 221 1.11 28.27 3.02
CA THR A 221 0.90 29.68 3.33
C THR A 221 2.16 30.53 3.08
N SER A 222 3.33 29.90 3.10
CA SER A 222 4.62 30.56 2.89
C SER A 222 5.68 29.56 2.42
N LEU A 223 6.71 30.08 1.78
CA LEU A 223 7.93 29.36 1.46
C LEU A 223 8.89 29.44 2.65
N ASN A 224 9.48 28.33 3.04
CA ASN A 224 10.64 28.35 3.92
C ASN A 224 11.88 28.70 3.09
N GLU A 225 12.28 29.96 3.07
CA GLU A 225 13.37 30.47 2.24
C GLU A 225 14.72 29.81 2.54
N THR A 226 14.97 29.46 3.80
CA THR A 226 16.24 28.83 4.20
C THR A 226 16.44 27.48 3.52
N TYR A 227 15.39 26.65 3.54
CA TYR A 227 15.45 25.29 3.00
C TYR A 227 14.86 25.18 1.59
N GLY A 228 14.09 26.18 1.13
CA GLY A 228 13.34 26.12 -0.12
C GLY A 228 12.25 25.04 -0.07
N SER A 229 11.63 24.85 1.07
CA SER A 229 10.66 23.80 1.30
C SER A 229 9.25 24.34 1.55
N LEU A 230 8.23 23.51 1.27
CA LEU A 230 6.82 23.83 1.50
C LEU A 230 6.20 22.85 2.49
N THR A 231 5.23 23.36 3.26
CA THR A 231 4.36 22.54 4.10
C THR A 231 2.92 22.70 3.64
N TYR A 232 2.26 21.58 3.31
CA TYR A 232 0.89 21.54 2.81
C TYR A 232 0.19 20.24 3.25
N THR A 233 -1.13 20.17 3.08
CA THR A 233 -1.91 19.00 3.50
C THR A 233 -2.53 18.31 2.30
N ILE A 234 -2.48 16.99 2.29
CA ILE A 234 -3.10 16.13 1.29
C ILE A 234 -4.19 15.24 1.92
N SER A 235 -5.14 14.82 1.11
CA SER A 235 -6.22 13.88 1.46
C SER A 235 -6.50 12.95 0.29
N ASP A 236 -7.25 11.87 0.53
CA ASP A 236 -7.74 11.01 -0.55
C ASP A 236 -8.86 11.66 -1.38
N ASP A 237 -9.51 12.68 -0.82
CA ASP A 237 -10.59 13.43 -1.45
C ASP A 237 -10.46 14.94 -1.24
N SER A 238 -11.20 15.72 -2.04
CA SER A 238 -11.24 17.18 -1.97
C SER A 238 -11.94 17.73 -0.71
N GLU A 239 -12.69 16.89 0.01
CA GLU A 239 -13.43 17.26 1.22
C GLU A 239 -12.56 17.14 2.48
N ALA A 240 -11.33 16.66 2.33
CA ALA A 240 -10.35 16.47 3.41
C ALA A 240 -10.88 15.55 4.54
N THR A 241 -11.54 14.43 4.16
CA THR A 241 -12.05 13.44 5.12
C THR A 241 -10.95 12.78 5.92
N ASN A 242 -9.76 12.64 5.34
CA ASN A 242 -8.53 12.27 6.03
C ASN A 242 -7.44 13.30 5.70
N LYS A 243 -6.48 13.47 6.61
CA LYS A 243 -5.45 14.51 6.46
C LYS A 243 -4.07 13.95 6.72
N PHE A 244 -3.16 14.24 5.81
CA PHE A 244 -1.76 13.92 5.95
C PHE A 244 -0.90 15.13 5.57
N VAL A 245 0.00 15.54 6.45
CA VAL A 245 0.80 16.74 6.23
C VAL A 245 2.09 16.39 5.49
N VAL A 246 2.37 17.07 4.42
CA VAL A 246 3.67 17.10 3.76
C VAL A 246 4.50 18.19 4.46
N TYR A 247 5.24 17.79 5.49
CA TYR A 247 6.01 18.72 6.30
C TYR A 247 7.37 19.00 5.68
N SER A 248 7.66 20.27 5.40
CA SER A 248 8.96 20.75 4.89
C SER A 248 9.46 19.93 3.69
N GLY A 249 8.57 19.70 2.72
CA GLY A 249 8.85 18.94 1.51
C GLY A 249 9.64 19.73 0.49
N LEU A 250 10.47 19.03 -0.29
CA LEU A 250 11.20 19.56 -1.44
C LEU A 250 10.44 19.32 -2.74
N ASN A 251 10.79 20.07 -3.76
CA ASN A 251 10.23 19.96 -5.10
C ASN A 251 10.72 18.69 -5.82
N ILE A 252 10.25 18.47 -7.05
CA ILE A 252 10.63 17.36 -7.92
C ILE A 252 12.17 17.27 -8.00
N ASN A 253 12.68 16.03 -7.98
CA ASN A 253 14.11 15.71 -7.93
C ASN A 253 14.86 16.24 -6.68
N GLY A 254 14.15 16.62 -5.62
CA GLY A 254 14.76 17.18 -4.42
C GLY A 254 15.22 18.63 -4.59
N GLU A 255 14.76 19.32 -5.61
CA GLU A 255 15.04 20.74 -5.85
C GLU A 255 14.31 21.60 -4.81
N LYS A 256 14.73 22.85 -4.71
CA LYS A 256 14.07 23.84 -3.87
C LYS A 256 12.82 24.41 -4.56
N PHE A 257 11.76 24.59 -3.80
CA PHE A 257 10.67 25.47 -4.23
C PHE A 257 11.16 26.93 -4.24
N THR A 258 10.62 27.74 -5.13
CA THR A 258 10.92 29.16 -5.29
C THR A 258 9.76 30.05 -4.90
N SER A 259 8.55 29.49 -4.79
CA SER A 259 7.32 30.20 -4.39
C SER A 259 6.35 29.22 -3.75
N ALA A 260 5.52 29.70 -2.81
CA ALA A 260 4.42 28.94 -2.25
C ALA A 260 3.34 28.59 -3.30
N ASP A 261 3.18 29.39 -4.34
CA ASP A 261 2.17 29.20 -5.42
C ASP A 261 2.42 27.98 -6.29
N GLN A 262 3.56 27.33 -6.13
CA GLN A 262 3.90 26.13 -6.91
C GLN A 262 3.02 24.92 -6.52
N ILE A 263 2.42 24.93 -5.33
CA ILE A 263 1.44 23.94 -4.87
C ILE A 263 0.12 24.65 -4.59
N LYS A 264 -0.99 24.15 -5.13
CA LYS A 264 -2.33 24.73 -4.99
C LYS A 264 -3.34 23.70 -4.51
N VAL A 265 -4.40 24.18 -3.86
CA VAL A 265 -5.56 23.32 -3.53
C VAL A 265 -6.12 22.70 -4.80
N GLY A 266 -6.41 21.40 -4.76
CA GLY A 266 -6.89 20.61 -5.89
C GLY A 266 -5.78 19.97 -6.74
N ASP A 267 -4.51 20.30 -6.51
CA ASP A 267 -3.40 19.60 -7.17
C ASP A 267 -3.36 18.13 -6.70
N GLU A 268 -3.22 17.19 -7.63
CA GLU A 268 -2.92 15.79 -7.32
C GLU A 268 -1.41 15.60 -7.25
N VAL A 269 -0.95 15.04 -6.15
CA VAL A 269 0.49 14.87 -5.89
C VAL A 269 0.84 13.43 -5.51
N VAL A 270 2.06 13.03 -5.82
CA VAL A 270 2.73 11.88 -5.24
C VAL A 270 3.96 12.39 -4.50
N VAL A 271 4.07 12.04 -3.22
CA VAL A 271 5.19 12.44 -2.35
C VAL A 271 5.92 11.20 -1.85
N TYR A 272 7.25 11.28 -1.75
CA TYR A 272 8.14 10.22 -1.30
C TYR A 272 8.88 10.63 -0.04
N GLY A 273 8.79 9.83 1.01
CA GLY A 273 9.44 10.14 2.28
C GLY A 273 9.14 9.12 3.38
N THR A 274 9.76 9.31 4.53
CA THR A 274 9.41 8.55 5.74
C THR A 274 8.24 9.23 6.46
N MET A 275 7.41 8.42 7.09
CA MET A 275 6.18 8.87 7.75
C MET A 275 6.32 8.85 9.27
N LYS A 276 5.52 9.65 9.96
CA LYS A 276 5.39 9.62 11.42
C LYS A 276 4.02 10.15 11.88
N LYS A 277 3.73 9.93 13.15
CA LYS A 277 2.72 10.70 13.88
C LYS A 277 3.42 11.70 14.80
N PHE A 278 3.10 12.98 14.66
CA PHE A 278 3.58 14.05 15.53
C PHE A 278 2.40 14.65 16.29
N GLY A 279 2.29 14.36 17.59
CA GLY A 279 1.07 14.65 18.34
C GLY A 279 -0.12 13.91 17.74
N GLU A 280 -1.15 14.65 17.30
CA GLU A 280 -2.31 14.09 16.60
C GLU A 280 -2.21 14.19 15.08
N THR A 281 -1.10 14.69 14.54
CA THR A 281 -0.91 14.92 13.11
C THR A 281 -0.15 13.77 12.46
N TYR A 282 -0.69 13.23 11.39
CA TYR A 282 0.02 12.30 10.51
C TYR A 282 0.78 13.11 9.48
N GLU A 283 2.07 12.83 9.33
CA GLU A 283 2.92 13.65 8.46
C GLU A 283 4.11 12.88 7.88
N PHE A 284 4.62 13.39 6.77
CA PHE A 284 5.97 13.05 6.34
C PHE A 284 7.01 13.74 7.23
N ASN A 285 8.14 13.07 7.48
CA ASN A 285 9.31 13.73 8.02
C ASN A 285 9.85 14.78 7.01
N PHE A 286 10.67 15.70 7.50
CA PHE A 286 11.41 16.63 6.64
C PHE A 286 12.27 15.87 5.60
N ASN A 287 12.67 16.52 4.52
CA ASN A 287 13.37 15.94 3.36
C ASN A 287 12.53 14.90 2.57
N ASN A 288 11.21 14.94 2.70
CA ASN A 288 10.36 14.28 1.72
C ASN A 288 10.41 15.04 0.38
N VAL A 289 10.12 14.36 -0.71
CA VAL A 289 10.28 14.89 -2.07
C VAL A 289 8.99 14.73 -2.85
N LEU A 290 8.58 15.77 -3.53
CA LEU A 290 7.51 15.72 -4.52
C LEU A 290 7.98 14.90 -5.73
N ILE A 291 7.24 13.87 -6.10
CA ILE A 291 7.56 12.99 -7.23
C ILE A 291 6.79 13.38 -8.49
N SER A 292 5.51 13.69 -8.32
CA SER A 292 4.66 14.16 -9.41
C SER A 292 3.65 15.19 -8.92
N LEU A 293 3.30 16.08 -9.83
CA LEU A 293 2.29 17.12 -9.65
C LEU A 293 1.41 17.14 -10.89
N ASN A 294 0.17 16.67 -10.75
CA ASN A 294 -0.85 16.74 -11.78
C ASN A 294 -1.85 17.83 -11.40
N ARG A 295 -1.85 18.91 -12.18
CA ARG A 295 -2.79 20.00 -11.96
C ARG A 295 -3.99 19.81 -12.86
N VAL A 296 -5.16 19.63 -12.26
CA VAL A 296 -6.44 19.70 -12.99
C VAL A 296 -6.75 21.19 -13.19
N GLU A 297 -6.32 21.73 -14.31
CA GLU A 297 -6.71 23.09 -14.67
C GLU A 297 -8.19 23.10 -15.06
N THR A 298 -9.06 23.49 -14.15
CA THR A 298 -10.47 23.79 -14.43
C THR A 298 -10.57 25.18 -15.06
N GLY A 299 -10.19 25.28 -16.32
CA GLY A 299 -10.27 26.50 -17.08
C GLY A 299 -9.70 26.31 -18.48
N ILE A 300 -10.29 26.98 -19.45
CA ILE A 300 -9.75 27.06 -20.81
C ILE A 300 -8.46 27.89 -20.72
N ASN A 301 -7.35 27.28 -20.42
CA ASN A 301 -6.07 27.94 -20.51
C ASN A 301 -5.77 28.21 -21.99
N ASN A 302 -5.38 29.45 -22.27
CA ASN A 302 -5.00 29.93 -23.59
C ASN A 302 -4.28 28.85 -24.37
N ILE A 303 -4.96 28.31 -25.39
CA ILE A 303 -4.28 27.57 -26.42
C ILE A 303 -3.30 28.56 -27.06
N THR A 304 -2.07 28.57 -26.64
CA THR A 304 -0.97 29.20 -27.39
C THR A 304 -0.73 28.31 -28.63
N THR A 305 -1.63 28.42 -29.60
CA THR A 305 -1.32 27.98 -30.92
C THR A 305 -0.20 28.89 -31.40
N SER A 306 1.01 28.36 -31.52
CA SER A 306 1.99 28.99 -32.41
C SER A 306 1.27 29.24 -33.73
N ALA A 307 1.09 30.51 -34.10
CA ALA A 307 0.41 30.90 -35.29
C ALA A 307 1.21 30.37 -36.49
N ALA A 308 0.87 29.20 -36.97
CA ALA A 308 1.36 28.76 -38.27
C ALA A 308 0.70 29.65 -39.33
N ASP A 309 1.50 30.26 -40.19
CA ASP A 309 1.04 31.09 -41.31
C ASP A 309 0.00 30.41 -42.23
N ASN A 310 -0.13 29.09 -42.10
CA ASN A 310 -1.06 28.24 -42.85
C ASN A 310 -2.33 27.83 -42.08
N ALA A 311 -2.67 28.44 -40.96
CA ALA A 311 -3.89 28.10 -40.23
C ALA A 311 -5.13 28.38 -41.08
N PRO A 312 -6.13 27.48 -41.13
CA PRO A 312 -7.37 27.67 -41.87
C PRO A 312 -8.13 28.89 -41.32
N ILE A 313 -8.79 29.60 -42.23
CA ILE A 313 -9.56 30.80 -41.97
C ILE A 313 -11.04 30.44 -41.99
N PHE A 314 -11.81 30.86 -41.01
CA PHE A 314 -13.26 30.64 -40.92
C PHE A 314 -14.01 31.96 -40.85
N ASN A 315 -15.18 32.05 -41.44
CA ASN A 315 -16.11 33.17 -41.23
C ASN A 315 -16.83 33.01 -39.89
N LEU A 316 -17.65 33.99 -39.48
CA LEU A 316 -18.40 33.94 -38.22
C LEU A 316 -19.45 32.83 -38.15
N ALA A 317 -19.84 32.25 -39.28
CA ALA A 317 -20.74 31.09 -39.37
C ALA A 317 -19.98 29.75 -39.24
N GLY A 318 -18.65 29.76 -39.00
CA GLY A 318 -17.83 28.55 -38.85
C GLY A 318 -17.43 27.90 -40.18
N GLN A 319 -17.73 28.51 -41.35
CA GLN A 319 -17.38 27.98 -42.66
C GLN A 319 -15.94 28.37 -43.01
N LYS A 320 -15.18 27.41 -43.54
CA LYS A 320 -13.80 27.64 -44.00
C LYS A 320 -13.82 28.56 -45.24
N VAL A 321 -13.07 29.65 -45.20
CA VAL A 321 -12.98 30.64 -46.27
C VAL A 321 -11.52 30.83 -46.74
N GLY A 322 -11.36 31.30 -47.96
CA GLY A 322 -10.06 31.57 -48.56
C GLY A 322 -9.54 32.98 -48.27
N LYS A 323 -8.28 33.23 -48.63
CA LYS A 323 -7.61 34.54 -48.44
C LYS A 323 -8.29 35.73 -49.14
N GLY A 324 -9.22 35.50 -50.03
CA GLY A 324 -9.99 36.56 -50.73
C GLY A 324 -11.34 36.90 -50.10
N TYR A 325 -11.72 36.29 -48.99
CA TYR A 325 -12.98 36.56 -48.32
C TYR A 325 -12.90 37.93 -47.64
N LYS A 326 -13.87 38.81 -47.94
CA LYS A 326 -13.95 40.15 -47.31
C LYS A 326 -14.93 40.11 -46.14
N GLY A 327 -14.45 40.40 -44.95
CA GLY A 327 -15.28 40.44 -43.76
C GLY A 327 -14.54 39.97 -42.49
N VAL A 328 -15.30 39.73 -41.45
CA VAL A 328 -14.73 39.26 -40.17
C VAL A 328 -14.47 37.78 -40.26
N VAL A 329 -13.24 37.38 -39.95
CA VAL A 329 -12.79 35.98 -39.95
C VAL A 329 -12.09 35.61 -38.66
N ILE A 330 -12.02 34.30 -38.41
CA ILE A 330 -11.28 33.69 -37.31
C ILE A 330 -10.15 32.88 -37.91
N LYS A 331 -8.90 33.23 -37.57
CA LYS A 331 -7.69 32.50 -37.93
C LYS A 331 -6.88 32.21 -36.68
N ALA A 332 -6.53 30.95 -36.47
CA ALA A 332 -5.78 30.50 -35.29
C ALA A 332 -6.39 31.03 -33.98
N GLY A 333 -7.72 30.99 -33.83
CA GLY A 333 -8.42 31.45 -32.66
C GLY A 333 -8.54 32.97 -32.48
N LYS A 334 -7.95 33.77 -33.42
CA LYS A 334 -8.01 35.23 -33.38
C LYS A 334 -9.03 35.76 -34.38
N LYS A 335 -9.86 36.72 -33.97
CA LYS A 335 -10.80 37.46 -34.80
C LYS A 335 -10.04 38.57 -35.52
N MET A 336 -10.21 38.65 -36.85
CA MET A 336 -9.56 39.69 -37.69
C MET A 336 -10.52 40.09 -38.84
N ILE A 337 -10.30 41.24 -39.43
CA ILE A 337 -10.99 41.69 -40.66
C ILE A 337 -10.08 41.41 -41.84
N GLN A 338 -10.60 40.77 -42.87
CA GLN A 338 -9.89 40.40 -44.09
C GLN A 338 -10.51 41.14 -45.29
#